data_595ce0a962f4bd53ff15b32cf6f453d3
#
_entry.id   595ce0a962f4bd53ff15b32cf6f453d3
#
_cell.length_a   1.000
_cell.length_b   1.000
_cell.length_c   1.000
_cell.angle_alpha   90.00
_cell.angle_beta   90.00
_cell.angle_gamma   90.00
#
_symmetry.space_group_name_H-M   'P 1'
#
loop_
_entity.id
_entity.type
_entity.pdbx_description
1 polymer ?
#
loop_
_entity_poly.entity_id
_entity_poly.type
_entity_poly.pdbx_seq_one_letter_code
_entity_poly.pdbx_strand_id
1 'polypeptide(L)'
;MPNVSQTISNYIGGVSKQPDNKKFPGQVVDCINAYPDPTFGLTKRPGFKFIKGLGNENIYSNAKWFYIHRDGDEKYIGCIKGTAIYIWNVTTGVAATVTYNSSANTSYLTASTANDYDILTVQDTTVVTNKLKTVTTQSAPTFVANKVGTVLLKSVGDSQVYSVTVNGTAYTYTSDSTATAEEILTGLKSAIDAASISNLTVTKLDTSLELSRTTAFTLTGKGGAGNDQLVTFQNQVANVAALPDKSVHHRVVKIINTANSAEDTYYSRFIADNSTSGAGYWQEYVAPNVSVGLTASTMPHELVNTATNTFVF
;
A
#
# COMPACT_ATOMS: atom_id res chain seq x y z
N MET A 1 79.34 26.69 1.61
CA MET A 1 77.94 26.94 1.14
C MET A 1 77.21 27.62 2.28
N PRO A 2 76.48 28.67 2.04
CA PRO A 2 75.68 29.28 3.11
C PRO A 2 74.54 28.32 3.51
N ASN A 3 74.36 28.14 4.80
CA ASN A 3 73.24 27.37 5.32
C ASN A 3 71.93 28.06 5.01
N VAL A 4 71.08 27.43 4.24
CA VAL A 4 69.70 27.90 4.02
C VAL A 4 68.86 27.32 5.16
N SER A 5 68.37 28.15 6.05
CA SER A 5 67.42 27.76 7.10
C SER A 5 66.02 28.25 6.72
N GLN A 6 65.08 27.35 6.74
CA GLN A 6 63.65 27.64 6.56
C GLN A 6 62.91 27.40 7.88
N THR A 7 62.28 28.44 8.39
CA THR A 7 61.42 28.28 9.60
C THR A 7 59.97 28.10 9.20
N ILE A 8 59.36 27.00 9.63
CA ILE A 8 57.94 26.76 9.49
C ILE A 8 57.27 27.05 10.82
N SER A 9 56.48 28.14 10.89
CA SER A 9 55.90 28.62 12.14
C SER A 9 54.74 27.75 12.67
N ASN A 10 54.03 27.08 11.77
CA ASN A 10 52.94 26.18 12.13
C ASN A 10 52.62 25.19 10.99
N TYR A 11 51.85 24.16 11.27
CA TYR A 11 51.40 23.15 10.28
C TYR A 11 49.88 23.17 10.09
N ILE A 12 49.31 24.36 9.87
CA ILE A 12 47.89 24.56 9.71
C ILE A 12 47.41 24.48 8.24
N GLY A 13 48.36 24.35 7.29
CA GLY A 13 48.05 24.35 5.86
C GLY A 13 47.35 23.09 5.34
N GLY A 14 47.06 22.12 6.21
CA GLY A 14 46.38 20.87 5.83
C GLY A 14 47.31 19.84 5.21
N VAL A 15 46.70 18.72 4.73
CA VAL A 15 47.42 17.63 4.08
C VAL A 15 47.46 17.89 2.56
N SER A 16 48.66 17.83 1.97
CA SER A 16 48.85 17.99 0.52
C SER A 16 49.62 16.80 -0.03
N LYS A 17 49.09 16.16 -1.09
CA LYS A 17 49.78 15.12 -1.84
C LYS A 17 50.61 15.64 -3.01
N GLN A 18 50.74 16.97 -3.14
CA GLN A 18 51.60 17.56 -4.15
C GLN A 18 53.08 17.23 -3.88
N PRO A 19 53.95 17.25 -4.89
CA PRO A 19 55.38 17.16 -4.75
C PRO A 19 55.89 18.25 -3.81
N ASP A 20 56.99 17.97 -3.08
CA ASP A 20 57.52 18.86 -2.01
C ASP A 20 57.85 20.27 -2.52
N ASN A 21 58.32 20.38 -3.76
CA ASN A 21 58.62 21.67 -4.42
C ASN A 21 57.40 22.51 -4.75
N LYS A 22 56.18 21.95 -4.62
CA LYS A 22 54.92 22.65 -4.89
C LYS A 22 54.03 22.81 -3.67
N LYS A 23 54.47 22.31 -2.51
CA LYS A 23 53.76 22.50 -1.24
C LYS A 23 53.94 23.93 -0.71
N PHE A 24 52.87 24.47 -0.15
CA PHE A 24 52.98 25.70 0.59
C PHE A 24 53.61 25.43 1.99
N PRO A 25 54.34 26.42 2.54
CA PRO A 25 54.81 26.33 3.93
C PRO A 25 53.65 26.06 4.88
N GLY A 26 53.85 25.08 5.80
CA GLY A 26 52.82 24.69 6.75
C GLY A 26 51.89 23.56 6.30
N GLN A 27 52.04 23.08 5.06
CA GLN A 27 51.36 21.85 4.62
C GLN A 27 52.13 20.60 5.03
N VAL A 28 51.42 19.53 5.39
CA VAL A 28 51.97 18.23 5.73
C VAL A 28 51.67 17.17 4.68
N VAL A 29 52.50 16.14 4.57
CA VAL A 29 52.32 15.03 3.63
C VAL A 29 51.22 14.09 4.10
N ASP A 30 51.18 13.87 5.41
CA ASP A 30 50.22 13.01 6.09
C ASP A 30 50.02 13.50 7.53
N CYS A 31 48.86 13.12 8.10
CA CYS A 31 48.51 13.54 9.44
C CYS A 31 47.85 12.37 10.18
N ILE A 32 48.66 11.66 10.98
CA ILE A 32 48.22 10.49 11.76
C ILE A 32 48.01 10.90 13.22
N ASN A 33 46.81 10.69 13.77
CA ASN A 33 46.46 11.04 15.16
C ASN A 33 46.62 12.52 15.51
N ALA A 34 46.67 13.41 14.52
CA ALA A 34 46.75 14.84 14.68
C ALA A 34 45.83 15.53 13.66
N TYR A 35 45.50 16.79 13.89
CA TYR A 35 44.81 17.64 12.93
C TYR A 35 45.36 19.07 12.97
N PRO A 36 45.34 19.79 11.86
CA PRO A 36 45.76 21.19 11.83
C PRO A 36 44.65 22.05 12.42
N ASP A 37 44.93 22.72 13.53
CA ASP A 37 44.02 23.66 14.18
C ASP A 37 44.46 25.09 13.87
N PRO A 38 43.54 25.98 13.41
CA PRO A 38 43.91 27.37 13.10
C PRO A 38 44.49 28.18 14.28
N THR A 39 44.10 27.83 15.50
CA THR A 39 44.52 28.54 16.73
C THR A 39 45.79 27.97 17.32
N PHE A 40 45.89 26.64 17.40
CA PHE A 40 46.95 25.96 18.15
C PHE A 40 48.02 25.30 17.25
N GLY A 41 47.83 25.35 15.92
CA GLY A 41 48.74 24.67 15.01
C GLY A 41 48.40 23.16 14.87
N LEU A 42 49.43 22.33 14.62
CA LEU A 42 49.25 20.89 14.56
C LEU A 42 49.01 20.33 15.96
N THR A 43 47.78 19.93 16.23
CA THR A 43 47.37 19.41 17.53
C THR A 43 47.07 17.92 17.50
N LYS A 44 47.19 17.24 18.62
CA LYS A 44 46.79 15.87 18.79
C LYS A 44 45.25 15.79 18.67
N ARG A 45 44.76 14.80 17.93
CA ARG A 45 43.29 14.56 17.84
C ARG A 45 42.72 14.35 19.26
N PRO A 46 41.48 14.78 19.51
CA PRO A 46 40.77 14.49 20.75
C PRO A 46 40.71 12.98 21.01
N GLY A 47 40.78 12.60 22.28
CA GLY A 47 40.56 11.22 22.70
C GLY A 47 39.13 10.76 22.40
N PHE A 48 38.94 9.45 22.40
CA PHE A 48 37.58 8.89 22.35
C PHE A 48 36.95 9.05 23.75
N LYS A 49 35.68 9.44 23.75
CA LYS A 49 34.84 9.39 24.95
C LYS A 49 34.07 8.08 24.95
N PHE A 50 34.21 7.29 26.02
CA PHE A 50 33.36 6.12 26.21
C PHE A 50 31.93 6.57 26.49
N ILE A 51 30.97 6.04 25.74
CA ILE A 51 29.53 6.34 25.90
C ILE A 51 28.82 5.17 26.56
N LYS A 52 28.96 3.95 26.01
CA LYS A 52 28.25 2.77 26.52
C LYS A 52 28.90 1.48 26.04
N GLY A 53 28.89 0.45 26.90
CA GLY A 53 29.12 -0.92 26.51
C GLY A 53 27.82 -1.58 26.03
N LEU A 54 27.84 -2.23 24.87
CA LEU A 54 26.66 -2.87 24.26
C LEU A 54 26.53 -4.35 24.66
N GLY A 55 27.26 -4.82 25.63
CA GLY A 55 27.28 -6.22 26.11
C GLY A 55 28.50 -7.00 25.63
N ASN A 56 28.36 -8.33 25.57
CA ASN A 56 29.47 -9.23 25.22
C ASN A 56 29.83 -9.11 23.73
N GLU A 57 31.09 -9.43 23.39
CA GLU A 57 31.73 -9.23 22.09
C GLU A 57 30.92 -9.74 20.86
N ASN A 58 30.15 -10.78 21.05
CA ASN A 58 29.48 -11.47 19.91
C ASN A 58 27.98 -11.22 19.77
N ILE A 59 27.34 -10.43 20.64
CA ILE A 59 25.90 -10.21 20.58
C ILE A 59 25.49 -9.62 19.24
N TYR A 60 26.25 -8.67 18.74
CA TYR A 60 25.98 -7.98 17.47
C TYR A 60 26.95 -8.37 16.35
N SER A 61 27.63 -9.51 16.47
CA SER A 61 28.44 -10.07 15.39
C SER A 61 27.58 -10.28 14.14
N ASN A 62 28.10 -9.96 12.95
CA ASN A 62 27.37 -10.02 11.68
C ASN A 62 26.08 -9.15 11.61
N ALA A 63 25.93 -8.18 12.51
CA ALA A 63 24.85 -7.20 12.39
C ALA A 63 25.15 -6.16 11.31
N LYS A 64 24.13 -5.69 10.62
CA LYS A 64 24.26 -4.53 9.72
C LYS A 64 24.16 -3.25 10.54
N TRP A 65 25.26 -2.52 10.65
CA TRP A 65 25.32 -1.26 11.34
C TRP A 65 24.96 -0.09 10.42
N PHE A 66 24.29 0.93 10.97
CA PHE A 66 23.95 2.17 10.29
C PHE A 66 23.92 3.34 11.28
N TYR A 67 23.98 4.54 10.74
CA TYR A 67 24.02 5.77 11.51
C TYR A 67 22.87 6.67 11.10
N ILE A 68 22.18 7.27 12.07
CA ILE A 68 21.12 8.23 11.89
C ILE A 68 21.58 9.56 12.45
N HIS A 69 21.64 10.58 11.59
CA HIS A 69 21.93 11.95 11.97
C HIS A 69 20.73 12.80 11.64
N ARG A 70 19.81 12.92 12.59
CA ARG A 70 18.60 13.72 12.43
C ARG A 70 18.95 15.22 12.49
N ASP A 71 19.62 15.64 13.57
CA ASP A 71 20.01 17.04 13.81
C ASP A 71 21.26 17.12 14.70
N GLY A 72 21.53 18.31 15.26
CA GLY A 72 22.64 18.56 16.17
C GLY A 72 22.61 17.75 17.45
N ASP A 73 21.43 17.53 17.99
CA ASP A 73 21.19 16.94 19.31
C ASP A 73 20.79 15.47 19.22
N GLU A 74 20.07 15.09 18.16
CA GLU A 74 19.57 13.72 17.95
C GLU A 74 20.39 12.94 16.92
N LYS A 75 21.31 12.15 17.42
CA LYS A 75 22.19 11.27 16.64
C LYS A 75 22.13 9.86 17.21
N TYR A 76 21.98 8.89 16.34
CA TYR A 76 21.82 7.50 16.76
C TYR A 76 22.72 6.57 15.95
N ILE A 77 23.14 5.49 16.59
CA ILE A 77 23.71 4.33 15.92
C ILE A 77 22.73 3.18 16.05
N GLY A 78 22.45 2.53 14.94
CA GLY A 78 21.57 1.38 14.92
C GLY A 78 22.22 0.17 14.31
N CYS A 79 21.66 -1.00 14.59
CA CYS A 79 22.02 -2.21 13.87
C CYS A 79 20.81 -3.12 13.67
N ILE A 80 20.83 -3.87 12.57
CA ILE A 80 19.89 -4.96 12.30
C ILE A 80 20.59 -6.27 12.67
N LYS A 81 19.97 -7.04 13.56
CA LYS A 81 20.44 -8.36 13.97
C LYS A 81 19.28 -9.34 14.05
N GLY A 82 19.33 -10.40 13.26
CA GLY A 82 18.23 -11.32 13.12
C GLY A 82 16.99 -10.60 12.57
N THR A 83 15.87 -10.69 13.26
CA THR A 83 14.61 -10.03 12.91
C THR A 83 14.35 -8.75 13.72
N ALA A 84 15.39 -8.19 14.36
CA ALA A 84 15.24 -7.02 15.22
C ALA A 84 16.19 -5.88 14.84
N ILE A 85 15.76 -4.66 15.12
CA ILE A 85 16.53 -3.44 15.01
C ILE A 85 16.83 -2.94 16.41
N TYR A 86 18.08 -2.62 16.66
CA TYR A 86 18.57 -2.05 17.90
C TYR A 86 19.15 -0.68 17.61
N ILE A 87 18.82 0.31 18.45
CA ILE A 87 19.21 1.70 18.24
C ILE A 87 19.65 2.30 19.58
N TRP A 88 20.70 3.12 19.55
CA TRP A 88 21.20 3.84 20.73
C TRP A 88 21.51 5.28 20.36
N ASN A 89 21.17 6.18 21.25
CA ASN A 89 21.58 7.58 21.17
C ASN A 89 23.09 7.67 21.39
N VAL A 90 23.84 8.26 20.45
CA VAL A 90 25.30 8.31 20.51
C VAL A 90 25.85 9.34 21.52
N THR A 91 25.00 10.23 22.04
CA THR A 91 25.39 11.23 23.04
C THR A 91 25.18 10.68 24.43
N THR A 92 24.10 10.01 24.71
CA THR A 92 23.66 9.56 26.04
C THR A 92 23.87 8.07 26.27
N GLY A 93 23.99 7.27 25.23
CA GLY A 93 24.02 5.81 25.32
C GLY A 93 22.66 5.16 25.63
N VAL A 94 21.57 5.93 25.68
CA VAL A 94 20.24 5.41 25.94
C VAL A 94 19.79 4.56 24.77
N ALA A 95 19.26 3.35 25.04
CA ALA A 95 18.64 2.52 24.02
C ALA A 95 17.30 3.12 23.62
N ALA A 96 17.08 3.23 22.32
CA ALA A 96 15.79 3.67 21.78
C ALA A 96 14.78 2.51 21.75
N THR A 97 13.50 2.84 21.81
CA THR A 97 12.41 1.90 21.61
C THR A 97 12.10 1.78 20.11
N VAL A 98 12.05 0.57 19.60
CA VAL A 98 11.63 0.28 18.22
C VAL A 98 10.33 -0.49 18.27
N THR A 99 9.28 0.08 17.69
CA THR A 99 7.97 -0.56 17.54
C THR A 99 7.79 -1.06 16.11
N TYR A 100 7.19 -2.23 15.95
CA TYR A 100 6.92 -2.85 14.66
C TYR A 100 5.43 -2.79 14.36
N ASN A 101 5.05 -2.20 13.21
CA ASN A 101 3.64 -2.04 12.84
C ASN A 101 2.95 -3.39 12.54
N SER A 102 3.71 -4.41 12.14
CA SER A 102 3.20 -5.75 11.91
C SER A 102 4.27 -6.82 12.04
N SER A 103 3.87 -8.08 12.18
CA SER A 103 4.78 -9.24 12.13
C SER A 103 5.45 -9.41 10.75
N ALA A 104 4.84 -8.90 9.68
CA ALA A 104 5.43 -8.91 8.35
C ALA A 104 6.70 -8.06 8.29
N ASN A 105 6.76 -6.95 9.04
CA ASN A 105 7.94 -6.08 9.10
C ASN A 105 9.13 -6.82 9.72
N THR A 106 8.94 -7.59 10.79
CA THR A 106 10.03 -8.38 11.38
C THR A 106 10.51 -9.49 10.43
N SER A 107 9.60 -10.10 9.65
CA SER A 107 9.97 -11.12 8.66
C SER A 107 10.77 -10.54 7.49
N TYR A 108 10.57 -9.26 7.17
CA TYR A 108 11.37 -8.55 6.16
C TYR A 108 12.84 -8.44 6.58
N LEU A 109 13.12 -8.37 7.88
CA LEU A 109 14.48 -8.28 8.42
C LEU A 109 15.25 -9.61 8.43
N THR A 110 14.67 -10.70 7.90
CA THR A 110 15.37 -11.98 7.82
C THR A 110 16.39 -11.94 6.67
N ALA A 111 17.68 -11.97 7.02
CA ALA A 111 18.78 -12.03 6.06
C ALA A 111 19.87 -12.98 6.55
N SER A 112 20.74 -13.44 5.65
CA SER A 112 21.83 -14.36 5.95
C SER A 112 23.06 -13.63 6.47
N THR A 113 23.35 -12.45 5.92
CA THR A 113 24.54 -11.65 6.23
C THR A 113 24.20 -10.16 6.35
N ALA A 114 25.09 -9.38 6.96
CA ALA A 114 24.96 -7.92 7.02
C ALA A 114 24.99 -7.25 5.64
N ASN A 115 25.60 -7.87 4.64
CA ASN A 115 25.72 -7.36 3.28
C ASN A 115 24.43 -7.51 2.46
N ASP A 116 23.46 -8.27 2.96
CA ASP A 116 22.16 -8.44 2.33
C ASP A 116 21.25 -7.22 2.52
N TYR A 117 21.66 -6.29 3.40
CA TYR A 117 20.94 -5.04 3.59
C TYR A 117 21.65 -3.86 2.94
N ASP A 118 20.87 -2.97 2.31
CA ASP A 118 21.26 -1.59 2.06
C ASP A 118 20.37 -0.66 2.88
N ILE A 119 21.00 0.37 3.48
CA ILE A 119 20.31 1.27 4.39
C ILE A 119 20.66 2.70 3.99
N LEU A 120 19.65 3.53 3.85
CA LEU A 120 19.78 4.95 3.55
C LEU A 120 18.93 5.75 4.53
N THR A 121 19.56 6.69 5.24
CA THR A 121 18.87 7.60 6.14
C THR A 121 18.77 8.99 5.53
N VAL A 122 17.57 9.53 5.53
CA VAL A 122 17.26 10.91 5.11
C VAL A 122 16.39 11.53 6.20
N GLN A 123 16.95 12.49 6.93
CA GLN A 123 16.28 13.13 8.07
C GLN A 123 15.75 12.11 9.10
N ASP A 124 14.43 12.09 9.32
CA ASP A 124 13.76 11.23 10.30
C ASP A 124 13.50 9.81 9.79
N THR A 125 13.70 9.57 8.50
CA THR A 125 13.36 8.32 7.84
C THR A 125 14.60 7.57 7.41
N THR A 126 14.68 6.30 7.76
CA THR A 126 15.71 5.36 7.32
C THR A 126 15.07 4.27 6.48
N VAL A 127 15.39 4.23 5.20
CA VAL A 127 14.92 3.19 4.28
C VAL A 127 15.82 1.96 4.42
N VAL A 128 15.20 0.81 4.66
CA VAL A 128 15.87 -0.49 4.78
C VAL A 128 15.48 -1.36 3.59
N THR A 129 16.45 -1.74 2.78
CA THR A 129 16.29 -2.67 1.66
C THR A 129 16.94 -4.00 1.99
N ASN A 130 16.21 -5.10 1.80
CA ASN A 130 16.71 -6.46 1.93
C ASN A 130 16.87 -7.09 0.53
N LYS A 131 18.11 -7.36 0.12
CA LYS A 131 18.45 -7.91 -1.22
C LYS A 131 17.92 -9.33 -1.45
N LEU A 132 17.62 -10.06 -0.38
CA LEU A 132 17.05 -11.42 -0.46
C LEU A 132 15.54 -11.43 -0.66
N LYS A 133 14.88 -10.27 -0.57
CA LYS A 133 13.44 -10.14 -0.77
C LYS A 133 13.14 -9.68 -2.20
N THR A 134 12.59 -10.57 -3.00
CA THR A 134 12.08 -10.20 -4.32
C THR A 134 10.73 -9.50 -4.16
N VAL A 135 10.60 -8.32 -4.73
CA VAL A 135 9.32 -7.61 -4.76
C VAL A 135 8.32 -8.40 -5.59
N THR A 136 7.16 -8.67 -5.02
CA THR A 136 6.09 -9.43 -5.67
C THR A 136 4.85 -8.58 -5.85
N THR A 137 4.05 -8.92 -6.84
CA THR A 137 2.72 -8.32 -7.01
C THR A 137 1.74 -8.91 -6.00
N GLN A 138 0.73 -8.14 -5.64
CA GLN A 138 -0.41 -8.65 -4.87
C GLN A 138 -1.12 -9.74 -5.67
N SER A 139 -1.75 -10.68 -4.95
CA SER A 139 -2.64 -11.63 -5.59
C SER A 139 -3.75 -10.88 -6.34
N ALA A 140 -3.98 -11.26 -7.58
CA ALA A 140 -5.07 -10.70 -8.35
C ALA A 140 -6.43 -10.98 -7.66
N PRO A 141 -7.37 -10.02 -7.66
CA PRO A 141 -8.71 -10.28 -7.16
C PRO A 141 -9.34 -11.45 -7.92
N THR A 142 -9.82 -12.45 -7.20
CA THR A 142 -10.51 -13.59 -7.81
C THR A 142 -11.90 -13.12 -8.26
N PHE A 143 -12.16 -13.17 -9.56
CA PHE A 143 -13.49 -12.95 -10.11
C PHE A 143 -14.15 -14.29 -10.42
N VAL A 144 -15.29 -14.54 -9.80
CA VAL A 144 -16.12 -15.70 -10.12
C VAL A 144 -17.40 -15.18 -10.79
N ALA A 145 -17.57 -15.53 -12.06
CA ALA A 145 -18.74 -15.15 -12.85
C ALA A 145 -20.05 -15.62 -12.21
N ASN A 146 -21.12 -14.86 -12.45
CA ASN A 146 -22.50 -15.19 -12.09
C ASN A 146 -22.78 -15.40 -10.58
N LYS A 147 -21.97 -14.86 -9.71
CA LYS A 147 -22.25 -14.83 -8.27
C LYS A 147 -23.03 -13.60 -7.81
N VAL A 148 -23.14 -12.61 -8.66
CA VAL A 148 -23.88 -11.37 -8.41
C VAL A 148 -24.76 -11.08 -9.63
N GLY A 149 -25.92 -10.47 -9.40
CA GLY A 149 -26.82 -10.07 -10.46
C GLY A 149 -27.65 -8.87 -10.06
N THR A 150 -27.98 -8.03 -11.03
CA THR A 150 -28.80 -6.83 -10.85
C THR A 150 -30.11 -7.03 -11.58
N VAL A 151 -31.20 -6.72 -10.91
CA VAL A 151 -32.54 -6.56 -11.47
C VAL A 151 -32.86 -5.08 -11.48
N LEU A 152 -32.88 -4.45 -12.63
CA LEU A 152 -33.08 -3.02 -12.80
C LEU A 152 -34.50 -2.75 -13.33
N LEU A 153 -35.27 -1.97 -12.55
CA LEU A 153 -36.57 -1.49 -12.95
C LEU A 153 -36.41 -0.21 -13.78
N LYS A 154 -36.77 -0.25 -15.06
CA LYS A 154 -36.64 0.88 -15.98
C LYS A 154 -37.89 1.74 -16.03
N SER A 155 -39.08 1.12 -15.89
CA SER A 155 -40.36 1.84 -15.85
C SER A 155 -41.36 1.05 -15.03
N VAL A 156 -42.39 1.75 -14.62
CA VAL A 156 -43.48 1.24 -13.77
C VAL A 156 -44.75 1.17 -14.59
N GLY A 157 -45.52 0.12 -14.43
CA GLY A 157 -46.85 -0.02 -15.02
C GLY A 157 -47.86 -0.56 -14.03
N ASP A 158 -49.06 -0.03 -14.06
CA ASP A 158 -50.18 -0.42 -13.21
C ASP A 158 -50.73 -1.79 -13.59
N SER A 159 -51.05 -2.58 -12.56
CA SER A 159 -51.66 -3.93 -12.74
C SER A 159 -50.85 -4.85 -13.66
N GLN A 160 -49.52 -4.72 -13.63
CA GLN A 160 -48.61 -5.50 -14.48
C GLN A 160 -47.90 -6.59 -13.66
N VAL A 161 -47.57 -7.70 -14.33
CA VAL A 161 -46.83 -8.80 -13.72
C VAL A 161 -45.34 -8.62 -13.99
N TYR A 162 -44.56 -8.54 -12.92
CA TYR A 162 -43.09 -8.53 -12.91
C TYR A 162 -42.58 -9.90 -12.47
N SER A 163 -41.57 -10.41 -13.13
CA SER A 163 -41.02 -11.74 -12.83
C SER A 163 -39.50 -11.70 -12.83
N VAL A 164 -38.91 -12.26 -11.80
CA VAL A 164 -37.48 -12.51 -11.70
C VAL A 164 -37.24 -14.01 -11.60
N THR A 165 -36.46 -14.56 -12.51
CA THR A 165 -36.17 -16.00 -12.54
C THR A 165 -34.73 -16.22 -12.02
N VAL A 166 -34.60 -17.01 -10.95
CA VAL A 166 -33.31 -17.39 -10.36
C VAL A 166 -33.20 -18.91 -10.49
N ASN A 167 -32.13 -19.40 -11.13
CA ASN A 167 -31.89 -20.82 -11.37
C ASN A 167 -33.09 -21.57 -11.97
N GLY A 168 -33.80 -20.93 -12.89
CA GLY A 168 -34.97 -21.51 -13.58
C GLY A 168 -36.30 -21.39 -12.81
N THR A 169 -36.29 -20.94 -11.56
CA THR A 169 -37.52 -20.71 -10.77
C THR A 169 -37.92 -19.24 -10.86
N ALA A 170 -39.18 -18.99 -11.30
CA ALA A 170 -39.71 -17.64 -11.42
C ALA A 170 -40.37 -17.17 -10.11
N TYR A 171 -40.05 -15.96 -9.72
CA TYR A 171 -40.62 -15.21 -8.59
C TYR A 171 -41.35 -14.00 -9.14
N THR A 172 -42.66 -13.90 -8.88
CA THR A 172 -43.55 -12.92 -9.52
C THR A 172 -44.16 -11.97 -8.50
N TYR A 173 -44.40 -10.78 -8.95
CA TYR A 173 -45.18 -9.78 -8.23
C TYR A 173 -46.11 -9.06 -9.23
N THR A 174 -47.37 -8.86 -8.88
CA THR A 174 -48.30 -8.06 -9.65
C THR A 174 -48.46 -6.71 -9.00
N SER A 175 -48.16 -5.64 -9.74
CA SER A 175 -48.32 -4.28 -9.24
C SER A 175 -49.80 -3.90 -9.09
N ASP A 176 -50.08 -2.96 -8.21
CA ASP A 176 -51.43 -2.44 -8.04
C ASP A 176 -51.83 -1.43 -9.13
N SER A 177 -52.97 -0.76 -8.97
CA SER A 177 -53.48 0.23 -9.91
C SER A 177 -52.83 1.61 -9.79
N THR A 178 -51.88 1.78 -8.84
CA THR A 178 -51.11 3.00 -8.61
C THR A 178 -49.63 2.63 -8.34
N ALA A 179 -49.11 1.83 -9.25
CA ALA A 179 -47.80 1.19 -9.09
C ALA A 179 -46.65 2.17 -8.84
N THR A 180 -45.78 1.79 -7.94
CA THR A 180 -44.56 2.52 -7.65
C THR A 180 -43.35 1.59 -7.78
N ALA A 181 -42.15 2.16 -8.03
CA ALA A 181 -40.92 1.39 -8.06
C ALA A 181 -40.65 0.70 -6.73
N GLU A 182 -40.93 1.40 -5.63
CA GLU A 182 -40.75 0.89 -4.25
C GLU A 182 -41.62 -0.35 -3.99
N GLU A 183 -42.90 -0.30 -4.39
CA GLU A 183 -43.83 -1.41 -4.24
C GLU A 183 -43.38 -2.65 -5.04
N ILE A 184 -43.08 -2.47 -6.33
CA ILE A 184 -42.69 -3.57 -7.22
C ILE A 184 -41.41 -4.24 -6.73
N LEU A 185 -40.37 -3.46 -6.38
CA LEU A 185 -39.09 -4.01 -5.90
C LEU A 185 -39.26 -4.67 -4.54
N THR A 186 -40.09 -4.13 -3.65
CA THR A 186 -40.40 -4.74 -2.37
C THR A 186 -41.14 -6.05 -2.54
N GLY A 187 -42.12 -6.10 -3.42
CA GLY A 187 -42.88 -7.31 -3.72
C GLY A 187 -42.02 -8.42 -4.33
N LEU A 188 -41.18 -8.09 -5.31
CA LEU A 188 -40.25 -9.03 -5.92
C LEU A 188 -39.21 -9.53 -4.88
N LYS A 189 -38.63 -8.62 -4.09
CA LYS A 189 -37.72 -9.01 -3.00
C LYS A 189 -38.39 -9.99 -2.03
N SER A 190 -39.61 -9.68 -1.60
CA SER A 190 -40.38 -10.53 -0.67
C SER A 190 -40.63 -11.92 -1.25
N ALA A 191 -41.00 -12.00 -2.55
CA ALA A 191 -41.19 -13.28 -3.22
C ALA A 191 -39.93 -14.12 -3.32
N ILE A 192 -38.76 -13.48 -3.55
CA ILE A 192 -37.46 -14.19 -3.60
C ILE A 192 -37.03 -14.62 -2.20
N ASP A 193 -37.16 -13.74 -1.20
CA ASP A 193 -36.74 -14.02 0.17
C ASP A 193 -37.61 -15.16 0.80
N ALA A 194 -38.90 -15.19 0.51
CA ALA A 194 -39.81 -16.24 0.98
C ALA A 194 -39.39 -17.65 0.49
N ALA A 195 -38.71 -17.72 -0.65
CA ALA A 195 -38.21 -18.98 -1.19
C ALA A 195 -36.97 -19.52 -0.44
N SER A 196 -36.37 -18.74 0.45
CA SER A 196 -35.24 -19.11 1.28
C SER A 196 -34.09 -19.77 0.50
N ILE A 197 -33.73 -19.21 -0.65
CA ILE A 197 -32.67 -19.76 -1.50
C ILE A 197 -31.34 -19.73 -0.75
N SER A 198 -30.71 -20.88 -0.61
CA SER A 198 -29.48 -21.04 0.18
C SER A 198 -28.38 -20.08 -0.27
N ASN A 199 -27.85 -19.33 0.69
CA ASN A 199 -26.77 -18.37 0.51
C ASN A 199 -27.04 -17.22 -0.50
N LEU A 200 -28.32 -16.95 -0.81
CA LEU A 200 -28.73 -15.80 -1.60
C LEU A 200 -29.07 -14.62 -0.67
N THR A 201 -28.51 -13.48 -0.95
CA THR A 201 -28.84 -12.21 -0.32
C THR A 201 -29.42 -11.28 -1.36
N VAL A 202 -30.56 -10.64 -1.07
CA VAL A 202 -31.20 -9.64 -1.93
C VAL A 202 -31.16 -8.29 -1.24
N THR A 203 -30.45 -7.35 -1.84
CA THR A 203 -30.37 -5.95 -1.38
C THR A 203 -31.26 -5.10 -2.27
N LYS A 204 -32.26 -4.44 -1.70
CA LYS A 204 -33.12 -3.49 -2.44
C LYS A 204 -32.48 -2.11 -2.44
N LEU A 205 -32.43 -1.49 -3.60
CA LEU A 205 -32.06 -0.11 -3.84
C LEU A 205 -33.26 0.62 -4.46
N ASP A 206 -33.13 1.93 -4.73
CA ASP A 206 -34.26 2.75 -5.20
C ASP A 206 -34.92 2.20 -6.48
N THR A 207 -34.13 1.79 -7.45
CA THR A 207 -34.59 1.35 -8.77
C THR A 207 -34.14 -0.07 -9.12
N SER A 208 -33.48 -0.77 -8.20
CA SER A 208 -32.92 -2.09 -8.48
C SER A 208 -32.91 -3.03 -7.28
N LEU A 209 -32.82 -4.32 -7.58
CA LEU A 209 -32.43 -5.35 -6.62
C LEU A 209 -31.03 -5.87 -7.00
N GLU A 210 -30.14 -5.91 -6.04
CA GLU A 210 -28.87 -6.58 -6.16
C GLU A 210 -28.92 -7.95 -5.47
N LEU A 211 -28.69 -8.99 -6.24
CA LEU A 211 -28.66 -10.37 -5.77
C LEU A 211 -27.22 -10.84 -5.65
N SER A 212 -26.85 -11.39 -4.51
CA SER A 212 -25.51 -11.93 -4.26
C SER A 212 -25.60 -13.34 -3.70
N ARG A 213 -24.76 -14.26 -4.19
CA ARG A 213 -24.73 -15.65 -3.76
C ARG A 213 -23.28 -16.18 -3.67
N THR A 214 -23.01 -17.10 -2.78
CA THR A 214 -21.68 -17.73 -2.67
C THR A 214 -21.33 -18.63 -3.87
N THR A 215 -22.35 -19.16 -4.55
CA THR A 215 -22.22 -19.98 -5.76
C THR A 215 -22.83 -19.27 -6.97
N ALA A 216 -22.36 -19.59 -8.17
CA ALA A 216 -22.91 -19.07 -9.41
C ALA A 216 -24.41 -19.41 -9.54
N PHE A 217 -25.17 -18.51 -10.12
CA PHE A 217 -26.61 -18.68 -10.42
C PHE A 217 -26.96 -18.05 -11.75
N THR A 218 -28.09 -18.45 -12.31
CA THR A 218 -28.66 -17.79 -13.50
C THR A 218 -29.72 -16.79 -13.09
N LEU A 219 -29.74 -15.63 -13.75
CA LEU A 219 -30.70 -14.56 -13.50
C LEU A 219 -31.30 -14.08 -14.82
N THR A 220 -32.62 -14.09 -14.90
CA THR A 220 -33.35 -13.44 -15.98
C THR A 220 -34.56 -12.70 -15.41
N GLY A 221 -35.02 -11.67 -16.11
CA GLY A 221 -36.18 -10.87 -15.69
C GLY A 221 -37.12 -10.62 -16.84
N LYS A 222 -38.38 -10.47 -16.48
CA LYS A 222 -39.44 -10.10 -17.39
C LYS A 222 -40.39 -9.15 -16.65
N GLY A 223 -40.72 -8.02 -17.24
CA GLY A 223 -41.58 -7.06 -16.57
C GLY A 223 -42.58 -6.43 -17.47
N GLY A 224 -43.83 -6.34 -16.97
CA GLY A 224 -44.91 -5.59 -17.56
C GLY A 224 -45.35 -6.08 -18.93
N ALA A 225 -46.04 -5.21 -19.65
CA ALA A 225 -46.61 -5.52 -20.97
C ALA A 225 -45.57 -5.61 -22.09
N GLY A 226 -44.32 -5.14 -21.86
CA GLY A 226 -43.32 -4.94 -22.91
C GLY A 226 -41.97 -5.55 -22.71
N ASN A 227 -41.70 -6.44 -21.77
CA ASN A 227 -40.40 -7.06 -21.46
C ASN A 227 -39.24 -6.09 -21.12
N ASP A 228 -39.38 -4.78 -21.42
CA ASP A 228 -38.31 -3.78 -21.27
C ASP A 228 -38.39 -3.02 -19.95
N GLN A 229 -39.45 -3.22 -19.16
CA GLN A 229 -39.65 -2.54 -17.88
C GLN A 229 -38.72 -3.07 -16.80
N LEU A 230 -38.34 -4.35 -16.89
CA LEU A 230 -37.43 -5.00 -15.97
C LEU A 230 -36.26 -5.61 -16.75
N VAL A 231 -35.04 -5.12 -16.48
CA VAL A 231 -33.83 -5.58 -17.15
C VAL A 231 -32.92 -6.26 -16.12
N THR A 232 -32.34 -7.38 -16.51
CA THR A 232 -31.41 -8.09 -15.66
C THR A 232 -30.03 -8.19 -16.30
N PHE A 233 -29.00 -8.08 -15.50
CA PHE A 233 -27.63 -8.38 -15.92
C PHE A 233 -26.82 -8.97 -14.75
N GLN A 234 -25.75 -9.67 -15.06
CA GLN A 234 -24.86 -10.25 -14.05
C GLN A 234 -23.45 -9.69 -14.16
N ASN A 235 -22.66 -10.15 -15.11
CA ASN A 235 -21.24 -9.82 -15.20
C ASN A 235 -20.94 -8.76 -16.23
N GLN A 236 -21.87 -8.46 -17.13
CA GLN A 236 -21.64 -7.57 -18.27
C GLN A 236 -22.88 -6.79 -18.64
N VAL A 237 -22.66 -5.62 -19.20
CA VAL A 237 -23.67 -4.75 -19.82
C VAL A 237 -23.18 -4.27 -21.17
N ALA A 238 -24.11 -3.88 -22.04
CA ALA A 238 -23.79 -3.42 -23.39
C ALA A 238 -23.07 -2.06 -23.43
N ASN A 239 -23.38 -1.18 -22.47
CA ASN A 239 -22.76 0.16 -22.36
C ASN A 239 -22.96 0.72 -20.94
N VAL A 240 -22.33 1.86 -20.67
CA VAL A 240 -22.40 2.54 -19.35
C VAL A 240 -23.84 2.95 -18.99
N ALA A 241 -24.66 3.36 -19.96
CA ALA A 241 -26.03 3.80 -19.71
C ALA A 241 -26.95 2.65 -19.21
N ALA A 242 -26.52 1.41 -19.32
CA ALA A 242 -27.22 0.26 -18.77
C ALA A 242 -26.91 0.02 -17.28
N LEU A 243 -25.94 0.73 -16.71
CA LEU A 243 -25.58 0.63 -15.28
C LEU A 243 -26.59 1.42 -14.43
N PRO A 244 -26.95 0.93 -13.23
CA PRO A 244 -27.79 1.67 -12.30
C PRO A 244 -27.00 2.80 -11.62
N ASP A 245 -27.69 3.87 -11.21
CA ASP A 245 -27.12 5.00 -10.47
C ASP A 245 -26.74 4.61 -9.01
N LYS A 246 -27.34 3.56 -8.49
CA LYS A 246 -27.09 3.03 -7.13
C LYS A 246 -26.78 1.55 -7.22
N SER A 247 -25.74 1.12 -6.50
CA SER A 247 -25.31 -0.27 -6.46
C SER A 247 -24.64 -0.64 -5.15
N VAL A 248 -24.17 -1.88 -5.05
CA VAL A 248 -23.40 -2.36 -3.91
C VAL A 248 -21.92 -1.97 -4.09
N HIS A 249 -21.30 -1.53 -3.03
CA HIS A 249 -19.89 -1.14 -3.02
C HIS A 249 -18.99 -2.27 -3.56
N HIS A 250 -18.04 -1.91 -4.41
CA HIS A 250 -17.13 -2.82 -5.11
C HIS A 250 -17.79 -3.78 -6.12
N ARG A 251 -19.04 -3.53 -6.52
CA ARG A 251 -19.65 -4.24 -7.65
C ARG A 251 -18.84 -4.02 -8.92
N VAL A 252 -18.37 -5.09 -9.54
CA VAL A 252 -17.59 -5.02 -10.79
C VAL A 252 -18.44 -5.54 -11.94
N VAL A 253 -18.48 -4.81 -13.04
CA VAL A 253 -19.23 -5.15 -14.27
C VAL A 253 -18.33 -4.91 -15.48
N LYS A 254 -18.38 -5.84 -16.44
CA LYS A 254 -17.73 -5.70 -17.74
C LYS A 254 -18.63 -4.86 -18.64
N ILE A 255 -18.09 -3.83 -19.24
CA ILE A 255 -18.80 -3.00 -20.23
C ILE A 255 -18.31 -3.46 -21.59
N ILE A 256 -19.26 -4.00 -22.40
CA ILE A 256 -18.99 -4.45 -23.75
C ILE A 256 -19.57 -3.37 -24.66
N ASN A 257 -18.74 -2.50 -25.19
CA ASN A 257 -19.24 -1.56 -26.18
C ASN A 257 -19.56 -2.29 -27.48
N THR A 258 -20.85 -2.62 -27.68
CA THR A 258 -21.29 -3.43 -28.82
C THR A 258 -21.15 -2.73 -30.16
N ALA A 259 -20.87 -1.43 -30.18
CA ALA A 259 -20.73 -0.66 -31.42
C ALA A 259 -19.35 -0.86 -32.07
N ASN A 260 -18.33 -1.29 -31.29
CA ASN A 260 -16.99 -1.48 -31.78
C ASN A 260 -16.32 -2.72 -31.11
N SER A 261 -15.27 -3.18 -31.67
CA SER A 261 -14.51 -4.38 -31.39
C SER A 261 -14.15 -4.63 -29.89
N ALA A 262 -13.51 -5.76 -29.60
CA ALA A 262 -13.01 -6.16 -28.29
C ALA A 262 -12.07 -5.12 -27.61
N GLU A 263 -11.54 -4.16 -28.36
CA GLU A 263 -10.67 -3.09 -27.88
C GLU A 263 -11.37 -2.07 -27.00
N ASP A 264 -12.68 -1.88 -27.17
CA ASP A 264 -13.50 -0.95 -26.39
C ASP A 264 -14.13 -1.58 -25.14
N THR A 265 -13.75 -2.81 -24.82
CA THR A 265 -14.24 -3.53 -23.65
C THR A 265 -13.41 -3.20 -22.44
N TYR A 266 -14.04 -2.74 -21.36
CA TYR A 266 -13.38 -2.44 -20.09
C TYR A 266 -14.24 -2.87 -18.90
N TYR A 267 -13.69 -2.75 -17.69
CA TYR A 267 -14.40 -3.05 -16.46
C TYR A 267 -14.66 -1.76 -15.68
N SER A 268 -15.81 -1.73 -15.02
CA SER A 268 -16.17 -0.66 -14.11
C SER A 268 -16.51 -1.22 -12.74
N ARG A 269 -16.11 -0.51 -11.70
CA ARG A 269 -16.38 -0.84 -10.30
C ARG A 269 -17.20 0.28 -9.67
N PHE A 270 -18.23 -0.10 -8.92
CA PHE A 270 -19.05 0.86 -8.19
C PHE A 270 -18.39 1.24 -6.86
N ILE A 271 -18.33 2.52 -6.59
CA ILE A 271 -17.87 3.10 -5.32
C ILE A 271 -19.05 3.76 -4.66
N ALA A 272 -19.60 3.10 -3.63
CA ALA A 272 -20.69 3.67 -2.85
C ALA A 272 -20.18 4.69 -1.83
N ASP A 273 -20.89 5.79 -1.65
CA ASP A 273 -20.52 6.89 -0.76
C ASP A 273 -20.40 6.45 0.71
N ASN A 274 -21.21 5.47 1.13
CA ASN A 274 -21.22 4.92 2.49
C ASN A 274 -20.38 3.64 2.64
N SER A 275 -19.60 3.26 1.61
CA SER A 275 -18.78 2.05 1.57
C SER A 275 -19.54 0.71 1.71
N THR A 276 -20.88 0.71 1.56
CA THR A 276 -21.73 -0.49 1.60
C THR A 276 -22.62 -0.62 0.37
N SER A 277 -23.56 0.25 0.18
CA SER A 277 -24.50 0.25 -0.98
C SER A 277 -25.27 1.56 -1.05
N GLY A 278 -25.89 1.85 -2.19
CA GLY A 278 -26.71 3.03 -2.39
C GLY A 278 -26.11 3.98 -3.41
N ALA A 279 -26.18 5.29 -3.12
CA ALA A 279 -25.60 6.34 -3.98
C ALA A 279 -24.09 6.20 -4.10
N GLY A 280 -23.55 6.61 -5.25
CA GLY A 280 -22.13 6.51 -5.53
C GLY A 280 -21.85 6.74 -7.01
N TYR A 281 -20.72 6.24 -7.50
CA TYR A 281 -20.33 6.39 -8.89
C TYR A 281 -19.62 5.14 -9.43
N TRP A 282 -19.71 4.95 -10.73
CA TRP A 282 -18.97 3.92 -11.44
C TRP A 282 -17.60 4.47 -11.87
N GLN A 283 -16.56 3.74 -11.55
CA GLN A 283 -15.17 4.06 -11.85
C GLN A 283 -14.56 2.96 -12.73
N GLU A 284 -13.78 3.34 -13.72
CA GLU A 284 -13.00 2.37 -14.49
C GLU A 284 -12.13 1.54 -13.56
N TYR A 285 -12.04 0.26 -13.83
CA TYR A 285 -11.35 -0.71 -12.99
C TYR A 285 -10.57 -1.71 -13.84
N VAL A 286 -9.50 -2.22 -13.29
CA VAL A 286 -8.70 -3.25 -13.96
C VAL A 286 -9.48 -4.53 -14.15
N ALA A 287 -9.15 -5.24 -15.23
CA ALA A 287 -9.73 -6.55 -15.51
C ALA A 287 -9.53 -7.50 -14.31
N PRO A 288 -10.52 -8.35 -14.01
CA PRO A 288 -10.36 -9.42 -13.05
C PRO A 288 -9.13 -10.30 -13.38
N ASN A 289 -8.53 -10.87 -12.36
CA ASN A 289 -7.30 -11.67 -12.45
C ASN A 289 -6.04 -10.89 -12.88
N VAL A 290 -6.10 -9.54 -12.87
CA VAL A 290 -4.92 -8.69 -13.02
C VAL A 290 -4.56 -8.10 -11.66
N SER A 291 -3.31 -8.23 -11.26
CA SER A 291 -2.81 -7.63 -10.02
C SER A 291 -2.69 -6.11 -10.18
N VAL A 292 -3.14 -5.36 -9.17
CA VAL A 292 -3.19 -3.88 -9.19
C VAL A 292 -2.12 -3.21 -8.33
N GLY A 293 -1.31 -3.97 -7.63
CA GLY A 293 -0.33 -3.40 -6.72
C GLY A 293 0.80 -4.34 -6.37
N LEU A 294 1.73 -3.84 -5.58
CA LEU A 294 2.84 -4.59 -5.04
C LEU A 294 2.50 -5.10 -3.63
N THR A 295 3.08 -6.24 -3.26
CA THR A 295 2.92 -6.81 -1.92
C THR A 295 3.79 -6.01 -0.94
N ALA A 296 3.17 -5.23 -0.07
CA ALA A 296 3.85 -4.31 0.84
C ALA A 296 4.94 -4.99 1.68
N SER A 297 4.72 -6.22 2.17
CA SER A 297 5.68 -6.99 2.96
C SER A 297 6.94 -7.42 2.21
N THR A 298 7.01 -7.23 0.90
CA THR A 298 8.17 -7.55 0.05
C THR A 298 8.91 -6.29 -0.44
N MET A 299 8.35 -5.11 -0.21
CA MET A 299 8.94 -3.82 -0.59
C MET A 299 9.95 -3.35 0.47
N PRO A 300 10.84 -2.41 0.14
CA PRO A 300 11.64 -1.71 1.15
C PRO A 300 10.76 -1.13 2.27
N HIS A 301 11.27 -1.24 3.49
CA HIS A 301 10.56 -0.75 4.68
C HIS A 301 11.22 0.52 5.21
N GLU A 302 10.44 1.30 5.93
CA GLU A 302 10.89 2.55 6.54
C GLU A 302 10.98 2.40 8.05
N LEU A 303 12.09 2.87 8.60
CA LEU A 303 12.27 3.07 10.03
C LEU A 303 12.19 4.57 10.28
N VAL A 304 11.13 5.01 10.94
CA VAL A 304 10.84 6.43 11.17
C VAL A 304 11.09 6.80 12.63
N ASN A 305 11.86 7.85 12.85
CA ASN A 305 12.00 8.47 14.17
C ASN A 305 10.76 9.33 14.45
N THR A 306 9.92 8.90 15.37
CA THR A 306 8.64 9.56 15.69
C THR A 306 8.75 10.49 16.90
N ALA A 307 9.73 10.26 17.78
CA ALA A 307 10.05 11.09 18.94
C ALA A 307 11.47 10.76 19.43
N THR A 308 12.01 11.55 20.35
CA THR A 308 13.30 11.30 20.97
C THR A 308 13.40 9.85 21.50
N ASN A 309 14.39 9.11 21.05
CA ASN A 309 14.59 7.69 21.36
C ASN A 309 13.41 6.76 21.01
N THR A 310 12.55 7.13 20.04
CA THR A 310 11.40 6.34 19.65
C THR A 310 11.32 6.17 18.14
N PHE A 311 11.22 4.94 17.68
CA PHE A 311 11.21 4.56 16.27
C PHE A 311 10.06 3.61 15.96
N VAL A 312 9.55 3.69 14.74
CA VAL A 312 8.53 2.79 14.19
C VAL A 312 9.06 2.18 12.89
N PHE A 313 8.97 0.85 12.78
CA PHE A 313 9.37 0.11 11.58
C PHE A 313 8.20 -0.64 10.97
#